data_c75ac5a78e3da0c3ae6e84ee1d84849c
#
_entry.id   c75ac5a78e3da0c3ae6e84ee1d84849c
#
_cell.length_a   1.000
_cell.length_b   1.000
_cell.length_c   1.000
_cell.angle_alpha   90.00
_cell.angle_beta   90.00
_cell.angle_gamma   90.00
#
_symmetry.space_group_name_H-M   'P 1'
#
loop_
_entity.id
_entity.type
_entity.pdbx_description
1 polymer ?
#
loop_
_entity_poly.entity_id
_entity_poly.type
_entity_poly.pdbx_seq_one_letter_code
_entity_poly.pdbx_strand_id
1 'polypeptide(L)'
;MGILIIDDSPDQQTLLRAILGKAGHTDLLSADSAKTAFPMLDMDGQDPPLQIDLILMDVLMPELDGVEACRQIKRRPHLCDIPIIMVTAKNDRSNLQAAFAAGANDYITKPVNDVELLARASSALALKKEMDCRKAREGELRRSNEELQKALRDVKVLRGLIPICASCKKIRNDGGFWQQLEEYIGEHSEAEFSHGICQPCVKKLYPGVYQD
;
A
#
# COMPACT_ATOMS: atom_id res chain seq x y z
N MET A 1 0.25 19.30 -4.28
CA MET A 1 -0.71 18.84 -3.25
C MET A 1 -2.02 19.54 -3.48
N GLY A 2 -3.03 18.78 -3.91
CA GLY A 2 -4.33 19.29 -4.29
C GLY A 2 -5.23 19.58 -3.08
N ILE A 3 -5.84 20.74 -3.06
CA ILE A 3 -6.81 21.13 -2.02
C ILE A 3 -8.14 21.39 -2.70
N LEU A 4 -9.18 20.67 -2.27
CA LEU A 4 -10.55 20.87 -2.73
C LEU A 4 -11.32 21.71 -1.70
N ILE A 5 -11.90 22.82 -2.16
CA ILE A 5 -12.74 23.71 -1.37
C ILE A 5 -14.20 23.48 -1.79
N ILE A 6 -15.05 23.12 -0.82
CA ILE A 6 -16.47 22.86 -1.04
C ILE A 6 -17.26 23.84 -0.17
N ASP A 7 -17.85 24.86 -0.78
CA ASP A 7 -18.60 25.93 -0.10
C ASP A 7 -19.58 26.52 -1.13
N ASP A 8 -20.84 26.74 -0.76
CA ASP A 8 -21.85 27.26 -1.66
C ASP A 8 -21.74 28.79 -1.90
N SER A 9 -20.88 29.47 -1.12
CA SER A 9 -20.60 30.89 -1.25
C SER A 9 -19.37 31.14 -2.14
N PRO A 10 -19.52 31.76 -3.32
CA PRO A 10 -18.38 32.14 -4.18
C PRO A 10 -17.38 33.07 -3.49
N ASP A 11 -17.88 33.95 -2.59
CA ASP A 11 -17.01 34.86 -1.83
C ASP A 11 -16.12 34.10 -0.86
N GLN A 12 -16.64 33.08 -0.18
CA GLN A 12 -15.86 32.21 0.72
C GLN A 12 -14.84 31.38 -0.06
N GLN A 13 -15.23 30.79 -1.19
CA GLN A 13 -14.30 30.11 -2.06
C GLN A 13 -13.14 31.02 -2.49
N THR A 14 -13.45 32.24 -2.91
CA THR A 14 -12.45 33.23 -3.33
C THR A 14 -11.52 33.60 -2.18
N LEU A 15 -12.06 33.83 -0.98
CA LEU A 15 -11.28 34.13 0.22
C LEU A 15 -10.32 32.98 0.57
N LEU A 16 -10.82 31.75 0.66
CA LEU A 16 -10.03 30.56 0.98
C LEU A 16 -8.92 30.33 -0.05
N ARG A 17 -9.25 30.45 -1.34
CA ARG A 17 -8.26 30.37 -2.44
C ARG A 17 -7.18 31.44 -2.33
N ALA A 18 -7.57 32.67 -1.99
CA ALA A 18 -6.61 33.78 -1.85
C ALA A 18 -5.65 33.54 -0.68
N ILE A 19 -6.15 33.07 0.47
CA ILE A 19 -5.30 32.78 1.65
C ILE A 19 -4.34 31.62 1.33
N LEU A 20 -4.84 30.50 0.80
CA LEU A 20 -4.02 29.35 0.46
C LEU A 20 -3.02 29.64 -0.65
N GLY A 21 -3.43 30.39 -1.67
CA GLY A 21 -2.57 30.81 -2.77
C GLY A 21 -1.39 31.67 -2.32
N LYS A 22 -1.62 32.62 -1.39
CA LYS A 22 -0.53 33.42 -0.77
C LYS A 22 0.47 32.56 -0.01
N ALA A 23 0.05 31.43 0.54
CA ALA A 23 0.91 30.48 1.21
C ALA A 23 1.64 29.49 0.25
N GLY A 24 1.44 29.65 -1.07
CA GLY A 24 2.13 28.86 -2.09
C GLY A 24 1.39 27.59 -2.54
N HIS A 25 0.14 27.39 -2.11
CA HIS A 25 -0.68 26.31 -2.64
C HIS A 25 -1.25 26.71 -4.01
N THR A 26 -0.84 26.02 -5.06
CA THR A 26 -1.19 26.33 -6.46
C THR A 26 -2.27 25.40 -7.01
N ASP A 27 -2.40 24.20 -6.48
CA ASP A 27 -3.35 23.19 -6.93
C ASP A 27 -4.62 23.27 -6.08
N LEU A 28 -5.47 24.28 -6.40
CA LEU A 28 -6.68 24.61 -5.68
C LEU A 28 -7.91 24.38 -6.56
N LEU A 29 -8.74 23.45 -6.17
CA LEU A 29 -10.03 23.13 -6.80
C LEU A 29 -11.16 23.69 -5.97
N SER A 30 -12.30 24.00 -6.59
CA SER A 30 -13.49 24.48 -5.89
C SER A 30 -14.74 23.83 -6.44
N ALA A 31 -15.66 23.51 -5.56
CA ALA A 31 -17.01 23.03 -5.85
C ALA A 31 -18.01 23.84 -5.03
N ASP A 32 -19.18 24.12 -5.60
CA ASP A 32 -20.26 24.87 -4.98
C ASP A 32 -21.19 24.00 -4.14
N SER A 33 -21.05 22.70 -4.23
CA SER A 33 -21.89 21.70 -3.55
C SER A 33 -21.20 20.36 -3.43
N ALA A 34 -21.70 19.51 -2.54
CA ALA A 34 -21.25 18.12 -2.47
C ALA A 34 -21.49 17.38 -3.79
N LYS A 35 -22.57 17.70 -4.49
CA LYS A 35 -22.94 17.09 -5.77
C LYS A 35 -21.91 17.35 -6.88
N THR A 36 -21.36 18.56 -6.94
CA THR A 36 -20.28 18.94 -7.88
C THR A 36 -18.93 18.43 -7.43
N ALA A 37 -18.68 18.27 -6.13
CA ALA A 37 -17.46 17.74 -5.57
C ALA A 37 -17.30 16.22 -5.77
N PHE A 38 -18.38 15.43 -5.70
CA PHE A 38 -18.34 13.97 -5.77
C PHE A 38 -17.74 13.42 -7.07
N PRO A 39 -18.06 13.91 -8.26
CA PRO A 39 -17.36 13.53 -9.49
C PRO A 39 -15.85 13.86 -9.46
N MET A 40 -15.45 14.98 -8.84
CA MET A 40 -14.04 15.36 -8.73
C MET A 40 -13.26 14.43 -7.80
N LEU A 41 -13.96 13.81 -6.84
CA LEU A 41 -13.39 12.85 -5.88
C LEU A 41 -13.41 11.40 -6.39
N ASP A 42 -14.02 11.15 -7.57
CA ASP A 42 -14.24 9.80 -8.08
C ASP A 42 -14.84 8.86 -7.02
N MET A 43 -16.03 9.20 -6.55
CA MET A 43 -16.71 8.47 -5.48
C MET A 43 -16.92 6.98 -5.78
N ASP A 44 -16.90 6.59 -7.05
CA ASP A 44 -17.10 5.20 -7.50
C ASP A 44 -15.78 4.46 -7.80
N GLY A 45 -14.65 5.16 -7.83
CA GLY A 45 -13.31 4.58 -8.03
C GLY A 45 -13.08 4.04 -9.44
N GLN A 46 -13.71 4.63 -10.46
CA GLN A 46 -13.63 4.18 -11.86
C GLN A 46 -12.62 4.96 -12.69
N ASP A 47 -12.41 6.24 -12.37
CA ASP A 47 -11.48 7.12 -13.06
C ASP A 47 -10.24 7.40 -12.19
N PRO A 48 -9.07 7.74 -12.78
CA PRO A 48 -7.95 8.19 -11.98
C PRO A 48 -8.34 9.49 -11.29
N PRO A 49 -8.46 9.48 -9.94
CA PRO A 49 -8.96 10.63 -9.20
C PRO A 49 -7.98 11.80 -9.36
N LEU A 50 -8.54 13.01 -9.39
CA LEU A 50 -7.74 14.21 -9.16
C LEU A 50 -6.99 14.03 -7.86
N GLN A 51 -5.70 14.31 -7.83
CA GLN A 51 -4.89 14.13 -6.62
C GLN A 51 -5.27 15.17 -5.58
N ILE A 52 -6.24 14.81 -4.72
CA ILE A 52 -6.74 15.65 -3.64
C ILE A 52 -6.15 15.17 -2.33
N ASP A 53 -5.42 16.06 -1.66
CA ASP A 53 -4.70 15.77 -0.43
C ASP A 53 -5.37 16.39 0.80
N LEU A 54 -6.32 17.33 0.60
CA LEU A 54 -7.06 18.01 1.66
C LEU A 54 -8.41 18.49 1.11
N ILE A 55 -9.46 18.37 1.93
CA ILE A 55 -10.77 18.94 1.65
C ILE A 55 -11.07 19.99 2.72
N LEU A 56 -11.43 21.22 2.29
CA LEU A 56 -12.07 22.23 3.13
C LEU A 56 -13.55 22.23 2.77
N MET A 57 -14.43 21.99 3.75
CA MET A 57 -15.84 21.77 3.49
C MET A 57 -16.73 22.64 4.40
N ASP A 58 -17.61 23.42 3.81
CA ASP A 58 -18.66 24.10 4.59
C ASP A 58 -19.61 23.07 5.20
N VAL A 59 -20.04 23.34 6.42
CA VAL A 59 -21.06 22.55 7.10
C VAL A 59 -22.44 22.80 6.51
N LEU A 60 -22.77 24.07 6.27
CA LEU A 60 -24.11 24.49 5.84
C LEU A 60 -24.14 24.67 4.32
N MET A 61 -24.52 23.62 3.60
CA MET A 61 -24.72 23.68 2.16
C MET A 61 -26.15 23.24 1.78
N PRO A 62 -26.71 23.74 0.69
CA PRO A 62 -28.02 23.31 0.20
C PRO A 62 -28.00 21.87 -0.29
N GLU A 63 -29.12 21.18 -0.29
CA GLU A 63 -29.36 19.78 -0.72
C GLU A 63 -28.70 18.75 0.18
N LEU A 64 -27.37 18.73 0.29
CA LEU A 64 -26.60 17.83 1.12
C LEU A 64 -25.66 18.62 2.03
N ASP A 65 -25.88 18.52 3.34
CA ASP A 65 -25.02 19.18 4.31
C ASP A 65 -23.60 18.61 4.34
N GLY A 66 -22.64 19.43 4.78
CA GLY A 66 -21.24 19.03 4.79
C GLY A 66 -20.93 17.85 5.71
N VAL A 67 -21.70 17.65 6.79
CA VAL A 67 -21.50 16.52 7.72
C VAL A 67 -21.86 15.21 7.04
N GLU A 68 -22.99 15.17 6.33
CA GLU A 68 -23.39 13.98 5.58
C GLU A 68 -22.47 13.73 4.37
N ALA A 69 -22.05 14.79 3.67
CA ALA A 69 -21.05 14.69 2.60
C ALA A 69 -19.72 14.11 3.12
N CYS A 70 -19.24 14.60 4.26
CA CYS A 70 -18.06 14.06 4.94
C CYS A 70 -18.21 12.55 5.23
N ARG A 71 -19.35 12.15 5.79
CA ARG A 71 -19.64 10.75 6.10
C ARG A 71 -19.61 9.87 4.85
N GLN A 72 -20.17 10.33 3.74
CA GLN A 72 -20.16 9.59 2.48
C GLN A 72 -18.76 9.46 1.90
N ILE A 73 -17.95 10.52 1.91
CA ILE A 73 -16.56 10.51 1.46
C ILE A 73 -15.75 9.53 2.32
N LYS A 74 -15.85 9.62 3.64
CA LYS A 74 -15.08 8.77 4.58
C LYS A 74 -15.46 7.29 4.55
N ARG A 75 -16.64 6.95 4.05
CA ARG A 75 -17.04 5.55 3.81
C ARG A 75 -16.35 4.91 2.58
N ARG A 76 -15.74 5.69 1.70
CA ARG A 76 -15.05 5.18 0.52
C ARG A 76 -13.60 4.81 0.87
N PRO A 77 -13.18 3.54 0.66
CA PRO A 77 -11.85 3.07 1.08
C PRO A 77 -10.69 3.88 0.49
N HIS A 78 -10.83 4.37 -0.75
CA HIS A 78 -9.80 5.15 -1.43
C HIS A 78 -9.77 6.63 -1.04
N LEU A 79 -10.86 7.14 -0.39
CA LEU A 79 -10.99 8.54 0.05
C LEU A 79 -10.88 8.70 1.58
N CYS A 80 -10.98 7.63 2.36
CA CYS A 80 -11.05 7.69 3.82
C CYS A 80 -9.83 8.37 4.46
N ASP A 81 -8.68 8.34 3.80
CA ASP A 81 -7.43 8.95 4.27
C ASP A 81 -7.26 10.42 3.88
N ILE A 82 -8.13 10.99 3.04
CA ILE A 82 -8.08 12.41 2.72
C ILE A 82 -8.58 13.17 3.93
N PRO A 83 -7.76 14.04 4.56
CA PRO A 83 -8.22 14.86 5.68
C PRO A 83 -9.30 15.84 5.22
N ILE A 84 -10.31 16.01 6.08
CA ILE A 84 -11.41 16.95 5.88
C ILE A 84 -11.39 17.93 7.04
N ILE A 85 -11.29 19.23 6.74
CA ILE A 85 -11.44 20.32 7.69
C ILE A 85 -12.79 20.98 7.43
N MET A 86 -13.66 20.98 8.45
CA MET A 86 -14.97 21.62 8.32
C MET A 86 -14.86 23.13 8.54
N VAL A 87 -15.56 23.90 7.74
CA VAL A 87 -15.68 25.34 7.92
C VAL A 87 -17.10 25.62 8.43
N THR A 88 -17.25 26.23 9.61
CA THR A 88 -18.54 26.33 10.30
C THR A 88 -18.78 27.68 10.92
N ALA A 89 -20.04 28.02 11.17
CA ALA A 89 -20.40 29.25 11.92
C ALA A 89 -20.07 29.07 13.41
N LYS A 90 -19.75 30.18 14.08
CA LYS A 90 -19.20 30.24 15.46
C LYS A 90 -20.03 29.58 16.57
N ASN A 91 -21.31 29.29 16.36
CA ASN A 91 -22.22 28.84 17.43
C ASN A 91 -22.73 27.40 17.27
N ASP A 92 -22.09 26.58 16.44
CA ASP A 92 -22.63 25.27 16.04
C ASP A 92 -21.94 24.11 16.73
N ARG A 93 -21.98 24.08 18.07
CA ARG A 93 -21.37 23.00 18.86
C ARG A 93 -21.98 21.61 18.61
N SER A 94 -23.27 21.56 18.24
CA SER A 94 -23.96 20.30 17.93
C SER A 94 -23.45 19.68 16.63
N ASN A 95 -23.25 20.53 15.61
CA ASN A 95 -22.73 20.10 14.32
C ASN A 95 -21.24 19.72 14.39
N LEU A 96 -20.49 20.31 15.33
CA LEU A 96 -19.09 19.96 15.54
C LEU A 96 -18.91 18.51 15.98
N GLN A 97 -19.70 18.07 16.97
CA GLN A 97 -19.65 16.67 17.43
C GLN A 97 -20.09 15.70 16.31
N ALA A 98 -21.11 16.07 15.56
CA ALA A 98 -21.59 15.30 14.41
C ALA A 98 -20.53 15.21 13.29
N ALA A 99 -19.79 16.31 13.02
CA ALA A 99 -18.72 16.36 12.04
C ALA A 99 -17.56 15.41 12.40
N PHE A 100 -17.09 15.43 13.63
CA PHE A 100 -16.06 14.47 14.07
C PHE A 100 -16.55 13.02 14.03
N ALA A 101 -17.81 12.78 14.42
CA ALA A 101 -18.41 11.44 14.30
C ALA A 101 -18.58 11.00 12.83
N ALA A 102 -18.69 11.93 11.89
CA ALA A 102 -18.69 11.66 10.45
C ALA A 102 -17.30 11.41 9.87
N GLY A 103 -16.22 11.66 10.64
CA GLY A 103 -14.84 11.44 10.25
C GLY A 103 -14.06 12.70 9.85
N ALA A 104 -14.57 13.89 10.11
CA ALA A 104 -13.82 15.12 9.94
C ALA A 104 -12.58 15.13 10.85
N ASN A 105 -11.46 15.64 10.33
CA ASN A 105 -10.20 15.68 11.04
C ASN A 105 -10.05 16.92 11.91
N ASP A 106 -10.65 18.04 11.49
CA ASP A 106 -10.56 19.32 12.18
C ASP A 106 -11.70 20.25 11.76
N TYR A 107 -11.77 21.43 12.36
CA TYR A 107 -12.73 22.47 11.98
C TYR A 107 -12.14 23.87 12.10
N ILE A 108 -12.71 24.84 11.37
CA ILE A 108 -12.38 26.27 11.40
C ILE A 108 -13.69 27.04 11.53
N THR A 109 -13.72 28.05 12.38
CA THR A 109 -14.91 28.88 12.56
C THR A 109 -14.88 30.08 11.65
N LYS A 110 -16.07 30.42 11.05
CA LYS A 110 -16.28 31.68 10.31
C LYS A 110 -16.46 32.84 11.30
N PRO A 111 -15.86 34.02 11.09
CA PRO A 111 -15.03 34.40 9.95
C PRO A 111 -13.67 33.70 10.00
N VAL A 112 -13.21 33.19 8.84
CA VAL A 112 -11.96 32.42 8.73
C VAL A 112 -10.75 33.31 9.04
N ASN A 113 -9.94 32.88 10.00
CA ASN A 113 -8.65 33.47 10.28
C ASN A 113 -7.58 32.82 9.41
N ASP A 114 -6.78 33.62 8.71
CA ASP A 114 -5.76 33.13 7.78
C ASP A 114 -4.67 32.32 8.47
N VAL A 115 -4.20 32.77 9.64
CA VAL A 115 -3.17 32.05 10.41
C VAL A 115 -3.67 30.69 10.88
N GLU A 116 -4.93 30.64 11.37
CA GLU A 116 -5.55 29.38 11.81
C GLU A 116 -5.75 28.42 10.63
N LEU A 117 -6.30 28.90 9.51
CA LEU A 117 -6.49 28.10 8.31
C LEU A 117 -5.17 27.49 7.82
N LEU A 118 -4.14 28.30 7.70
CA LEU A 118 -2.83 27.84 7.20
C LEU A 118 -2.17 26.85 8.15
N ALA A 119 -2.23 27.06 9.46
CA ALA A 119 -1.69 26.14 10.44
C ALA A 119 -2.38 24.76 10.39
N ARG A 120 -3.73 24.74 10.33
CA ARG A 120 -4.51 23.49 10.27
C ARG A 120 -4.33 22.78 8.93
N ALA A 121 -4.37 23.51 7.82
CA ALA A 121 -4.13 22.96 6.49
C ALA A 121 -2.74 22.35 6.37
N SER A 122 -1.69 23.03 6.85
CA SER A 122 -0.33 22.51 6.86
C SER A 122 -0.18 21.24 7.68
N SER A 123 -0.81 21.19 8.86
CA SER A 123 -0.80 20.00 9.73
C SER A 123 -1.51 18.82 9.07
N ALA A 124 -2.68 19.07 8.46
CA ALA A 124 -3.44 18.03 7.77
C ALA A 124 -2.69 17.47 6.54
N LEU A 125 -2.10 18.35 5.74
CA LEU A 125 -1.29 17.95 4.58
C LEU A 125 -0.01 17.19 4.98
N ALA A 126 0.65 17.58 6.07
CA ALA A 126 1.82 16.87 6.59
C ALA A 126 1.44 15.46 7.04
N LEU A 127 0.33 15.30 7.77
CA LEU A 127 -0.18 13.99 8.17
C LEU A 127 -0.54 13.12 6.97
N LYS A 128 -1.24 13.68 5.97
CA LYS A 128 -1.58 12.95 4.74
C LYS A 128 -0.34 12.44 4.02
N LYS A 129 0.66 13.29 3.86
CA LYS A 129 1.95 12.93 3.25
C LYS A 129 2.64 11.79 3.99
N GLU A 130 2.66 11.83 5.32
CA GLU A 130 3.27 10.77 6.13
C GLU A 130 2.52 9.45 5.98
N MET A 131 1.17 9.48 5.98
CA MET A 131 0.35 8.30 5.74
C MET A 131 0.60 7.67 4.36
N ASP A 132 0.69 8.49 3.32
CA ASP A 132 0.95 8.01 1.95
C ASP A 132 2.36 7.42 1.82
N CYS A 133 3.37 8.06 2.40
CA CYS A 133 4.72 7.52 2.46
C CYS A 133 4.78 6.18 3.19
N ARG A 134 4.07 6.06 4.30
CA ARG A 134 4.00 4.81 5.07
C ARG A 134 3.35 3.70 4.24
N LYS A 135 2.20 3.97 3.61
CA LYS A 135 1.52 2.99 2.74
C LYS A 135 2.39 2.53 1.57
N ALA A 136 3.10 3.47 0.93
CA ALA A 136 4.03 3.15 -0.14
C ALA A 136 5.14 2.20 0.32
N ARG A 137 5.77 2.48 1.48
CA ARG A 137 6.81 1.63 2.08
C ARG A 137 6.28 0.24 2.47
N GLU A 138 5.08 0.17 3.05
CA GLU A 138 4.44 -1.11 3.40
C GLU A 138 4.18 -1.96 2.16
N GLY A 139 3.73 -1.33 1.06
CA GLY A 139 3.52 -1.99 -0.23
C GLY A 139 4.82 -2.52 -0.85
N GLU A 140 5.90 -1.74 -0.80
CA GLU A 140 7.23 -2.14 -1.28
C GLU A 140 7.80 -3.30 -0.46
N LEU A 141 7.73 -3.20 0.86
CA LEU A 141 8.19 -4.25 1.78
C LEU A 141 7.44 -5.57 1.54
N ARG A 142 6.12 -5.49 1.33
CA ARG A 142 5.32 -6.68 1.04
C ARG A 142 5.75 -7.35 -0.26
N ARG A 143 5.96 -6.58 -1.33
CA ARG A 143 6.43 -7.11 -2.62
C ARG A 143 7.80 -7.79 -2.49
N SER A 144 8.75 -7.11 -1.83
CA SER A 144 10.09 -7.66 -1.60
C SER A 144 10.05 -8.95 -0.77
N ASN A 145 9.17 -9.03 0.23
CA ASN A 145 8.99 -10.25 1.03
C ASN A 145 8.40 -11.40 0.20
N GLU A 146 7.41 -11.12 -0.65
CA GLU A 146 6.82 -12.11 -1.56
C GLU A 146 7.86 -12.66 -2.55
N GLU A 147 8.71 -11.78 -3.12
CA GLU A 147 9.82 -12.17 -4.01
C GLU A 147 10.86 -13.03 -3.28
N LEU A 148 11.26 -12.62 -2.07
CA LEU A 148 12.21 -13.38 -1.26
C LEU A 148 11.67 -14.76 -0.89
N GLN A 149 10.40 -14.85 -0.48
CA GLN A 149 9.74 -16.11 -0.18
C GLN A 149 9.66 -17.02 -1.41
N LYS A 150 9.44 -16.45 -2.60
CA LYS A 150 9.46 -17.19 -3.84
C LYS A 150 10.87 -17.75 -4.11
N ALA A 151 11.89 -16.89 -4.05
CA ALA A 151 13.29 -17.31 -4.25
C ALA A 151 13.70 -18.40 -3.25
N LEU A 152 13.31 -18.29 -1.98
CA LEU A 152 13.57 -19.32 -0.97
C LEU A 152 12.90 -20.67 -1.27
N ARG A 153 11.71 -20.66 -1.89
CA ARG A 153 11.04 -21.90 -2.32
C ARG A 153 11.74 -22.54 -3.52
N ASP A 154 12.30 -21.71 -4.39
CA ASP A 154 12.99 -22.17 -5.61
C ASP A 154 14.39 -22.74 -5.31
N VAL A 155 14.93 -22.48 -4.10
CA VAL A 155 16.19 -23.08 -3.65
C VAL A 155 15.97 -24.57 -3.36
N LYS A 156 16.45 -25.43 -4.26
CA LYS A 156 16.45 -26.88 -4.09
C LYS A 156 17.50 -27.29 -3.04
N VAL A 157 17.06 -27.61 -1.83
CA VAL A 157 17.92 -28.06 -0.74
C VAL A 157 17.49 -29.45 -0.30
N LEU A 158 18.41 -30.41 -0.40
CA LEU A 158 18.23 -31.74 0.19
C LEU A 158 18.19 -31.63 1.71
N ARG A 159 17.04 -31.88 2.34
CA ARG A 159 16.86 -31.86 3.79
C ARG A 159 16.21 -33.14 4.28
N GLY A 160 16.65 -33.60 5.45
CA GLY A 160 16.08 -34.77 6.11
C GLY A 160 16.76 -36.09 5.79
N LEU A 161 16.10 -37.20 6.11
CA LEU A 161 16.57 -38.54 5.87
C LEU A 161 16.18 -38.97 4.46
N ILE A 162 17.16 -39.31 3.64
CA ILE A 162 16.94 -39.83 2.30
C ILE A 162 16.90 -41.37 2.39
N PRO A 163 15.79 -42.03 2.09
CA PRO A 163 15.67 -43.47 2.16
C PRO A 163 16.45 -44.13 1.01
N ILE A 164 17.51 -44.85 1.35
CA ILE A 164 18.32 -45.58 0.37
C ILE A 164 18.19 -47.08 0.55
N CYS A 165 18.26 -47.82 -0.56
CA CYS A 165 18.30 -49.27 -0.52
C CYS A 165 19.63 -49.72 0.07
N ALA A 166 19.59 -50.58 1.09
CA ALA A 166 20.80 -51.11 1.74
C ALA A 166 21.71 -51.92 0.77
N SER A 167 21.13 -52.56 -0.23
CA SER A 167 21.84 -53.40 -1.21
C SER A 167 22.31 -52.59 -2.44
N CYS A 168 21.42 -52.03 -3.21
CA CYS A 168 21.75 -51.39 -4.50
C CYS A 168 21.94 -49.88 -4.45
N LYS A 169 21.78 -49.25 -3.27
CA LYS A 169 21.98 -47.83 -3.01
C LYS A 169 21.08 -46.89 -3.80
N LYS A 170 20.04 -47.39 -4.49
CA LYS A 170 19.00 -46.55 -5.10
C LYS A 170 18.24 -45.76 -4.02
N ILE A 171 17.82 -44.57 -4.37
CA ILE A 171 16.98 -43.67 -3.52
C ILE A 171 15.52 -43.95 -3.83
N ARG A 172 14.69 -43.94 -2.78
CA ARG A 172 13.24 -43.99 -2.91
C ARG A 172 12.71 -42.55 -2.99
N ASN A 173 12.14 -42.18 -4.13
CA ASN A 173 11.54 -40.86 -4.31
C ASN A 173 10.17 -40.74 -3.61
N ASP A 174 9.61 -39.52 -3.60
CA ASP A 174 8.33 -39.21 -2.95
C ASP A 174 7.14 -40.00 -3.56
N GLY A 175 7.26 -40.38 -4.82
CA GLY A 175 6.28 -41.25 -5.50
C GLY A 175 6.41 -42.74 -5.14
N GLY A 176 7.38 -43.13 -4.30
CA GLY A 176 7.60 -44.50 -3.86
C GLY A 176 8.47 -45.35 -4.82
N PHE A 177 8.97 -44.78 -5.91
CA PHE A 177 9.82 -45.48 -6.89
C PHE A 177 11.30 -45.39 -6.54
N TRP A 178 12.06 -46.43 -6.91
CA TRP A 178 13.51 -46.50 -6.70
C TRP A 178 14.25 -45.99 -7.92
N GLN A 179 15.01 -44.88 -7.78
CA GLN A 179 15.82 -44.26 -8.84
C GLN A 179 17.32 -44.21 -8.46
N GLN A 180 18.17 -43.91 -9.42
CA GLN A 180 19.60 -43.77 -9.17
C GLN A 180 19.91 -42.55 -8.29
N LEU A 181 20.94 -42.64 -7.47
CA LEU A 181 21.34 -41.59 -6.54
C LEU A 181 21.66 -40.27 -7.28
N GLU A 182 22.40 -40.40 -8.39
CA GLU A 182 22.82 -39.28 -9.22
C GLU A 182 21.61 -38.53 -9.84
N GLU A 183 20.61 -39.28 -10.31
CA GLU A 183 19.38 -38.76 -10.88
C GLU A 183 18.57 -37.99 -9.81
N TYR A 184 18.35 -38.59 -8.65
CA TYR A 184 17.66 -37.98 -7.53
C TYR A 184 18.32 -36.68 -7.05
N ILE A 185 19.66 -36.70 -6.86
CA ILE A 185 20.40 -35.52 -6.39
C ILE A 185 20.41 -34.43 -7.45
N GLY A 186 20.55 -34.76 -8.75
CA GLY A 186 20.48 -33.78 -9.85
C GLY A 186 19.09 -33.10 -9.96
N GLU A 187 18.01 -33.84 -9.64
CA GLU A 187 16.66 -33.27 -9.64
C GLU A 187 16.37 -32.35 -8.43
N HIS A 188 17.02 -32.65 -7.27
CA HIS A 188 16.70 -32.00 -6.00
C HIS A 188 17.82 -31.09 -5.48
N SER A 189 18.88 -30.88 -6.24
CA SER A 189 19.99 -29.97 -5.93
C SER A 189 20.62 -29.42 -7.21
N GLU A 190 21.53 -28.48 -7.07
CA GLU A 190 22.40 -27.99 -8.17
C GLU A 190 23.69 -28.80 -8.33
N ALA A 191 23.77 -29.96 -7.69
CA ALA A 191 24.97 -30.79 -7.73
C ALA A 191 25.09 -31.54 -9.06
N GLU A 192 26.27 -31.46 -9.69
CA GLU A 192 26.64 -32.24 -10.87
C GLU A 192 27.62 -33.35 -10.48
N PHE A 193 27.46 -34.53 -11.10
CA PHE A 193 28.33 -35.67 -10.84
C PHE A 193 29.40 -35.81 -11.91
N SER A 194 30.67 -35.87 -11.49
CA SER A 194 31.76 -36.34 -12.32
C SER A 194 32.08 -37.80 -12.00
N HIS A 195 32.29 -38.61 -13.02
CA HIS A 195 32.59 -40.03 -12.83
C HIS A 195 34.08 -40.28 -12.76
N GLY A 196 34.49 -41.04 -11.74
CA GLY A 196 35.83 -41.50 -11.54
C GLY A 196 35.83 -42.92 -10.96
N ILE A 197 36.94 -43.62 -11.06
CA ILE A 197 37.11 -44.96 -10.51
C ILE A 197 38.12 -44.91 -9.37
N CYS A 198 37.74 -45.33 -8.17
CA CYS A 198 38.62 -45.36 -7.02
C CYS A 198 39.61 -46.53 -7.14
N GLN A 199 40.79 -46.43 -6.50
CA GLN A 199 41.83 -47.45 -6.57
C GLN A 199 41.35 -48.88 -6.25
N PRO A 200 40.55 -49.13 -5.21
CA PRO A 200 40.04 -50.49 -4.95
C PRO A 200 39.19 -51.06 -6.10
N CYS A 201 38.40 -50.17 -6.76
CA CYS A 201 37.60 -50.59 -7.91
C CYS A 201 38.45 -50.81 -9.16
N VAL A 202 39.49 -49.99 -9.38
CA VAL A 202 40.45 -50.21 -10.48
C VAL A 202 41.14 -51.56 -10.35
N LYS A 203 41.66 -51.90 -9.15
CA LYS A 203 42.30 -53.22 -8.88
C LYS A 203 41.34 -54.40 -9.12
N LYS A 204 40.01 -54.18 -8.84
CA LYS A 204 39.00 -55.22 -9.03
C LYS A 204 38.58 -55.39 -10.49
N LEU A 205 38.41 -54.28 -11.20
CA LEU A 205 37.94 -54.30 -12.59
C LEU A 205 39.02 -54.52 -13.61
N TYR A 206 40.26 -54.14 -13.29
CA TYR A 206 41.43 -54.24 -14.16
C TYR A 206 42.62 -54.93 -13.43
N PRO A 207 42.46 -56.20 -13.04
CA PRO A 207 43.52 -56.93 -12.34
C PRO A 207 44.68 -57.13 -13.28
N GLY A 208 45.76 -56.37 -13.14
CA GLY A 208 46.95 -56.44 -13.99
C GLY A 208 47.42 -55.11 -14.57
N VAL A 209 46.70 -54.06 -14.43
CA VAL A 209 47.10 -52.71 -14.91
C VAL A 209 47.90 -51.93 -13.86
N TYR A 210 47.75 -52.24 -12.57
CA TYR A 210 48.56 -51.71 -11.45
C TYR A 210 49.18 -52.83 -10.68
N GLN A 211 50.42 -53.14 -11.01
CA GLN A 211 51.34 -53.86 -10.13
C GLN A 211 52.02 -52.82 -9.23
N ASP A 212 52.04 -53.04 -7.92
CA ASP A 212 52.68 -52.17 -6.90
C ASP A 212 54.07 -51.78 -7.24
#